data_3850c5cdec6cfb5b1b44e1cecb93dd6b
#
_entry.id   3850c5cdec6cfb5b1b44e1cecb93dd6b
#
_cell.length_a   1.000
_cell.length_b   1.000
_cell.length_c   1.000
_cell.angle_alpha   90.00
_cell.angle_beta   90.00
_cell.angle_gamma   90.00
#
_symmetry.space_group_name_H-M   'P 1'
#
loop_
_entity.id
_entity.type
_entity.pdbx_description
1 polymer ?
#
loop_
_entity_poly.entity_id
_entity_poly.type
_entity_poly.pdbx_seq_one_letter_code
_entity_poly.pdbx_strand_id
1 'polypeptide(L)'
;MRISVLRIINVGPDDVDCFQTGALVELFVNKWGEGMRWVNKYDGGPHEANFLKLDCSKLKKTFGWSPRWNLDEAMEKIVEWSKVWLAGGDVRVCMDKQINEFLNV
;
A
#
# COMPACT_ATOMS: atom_id res chain seq x y z
N MET A 1 -0.94 -30.60 6.75
CA MET A 1 -0.99 -29.71 5.58
C MET A 1 0.21 -29.96 4.68
N ARG A 2 -0.02 -30.13 3.41
CA ARG A 2 1.09 -30.31 2.46
C ARG A 2 1.60 -28.95 2.04
N ILE A 3 2.90 -28.69 2.21
CA ILE A 3 3.57 -27.46 1.82
C ILE A 3 3.35 -27.15 0.32
N SER A 4 3.28 -28.19 -0.52
CA SER A 4 3.06 -28.03 -1.97
C SER A 4 1.75 -27.30 -2.33
N VAL A 5 0.73 -27.36 -1.48
CA VAL A 5 -0.54 -26.65 -1.69
C VAL A 5 -0.37 -25.14 -1.54
N LEU A 6 0.64 -24.71 -0.78
CA LEU A 6 0.92 -23.31 -0.47
C LEU A 6 2.04 -22.72 -1.32
N ARG A 7 2.46 -23.46 -2.38
CA ARG A 7 3.62 -23.05 -3.20
C ARG A 7 3.47 -21.69 -3.83
N ILE A 8 2.25 -21.31 -4.21
CA ILE A 8 1.98 -20.00 -4.84
C ILE A 8 0.82 -19.36 -4.08
N ILE A 9 1.10 -18.23 -3.44
CA ILE A 9 0.13 -17.44 -2.71
C ILE A 9 0.30 -15.98 -3.11
N ASN A 10 -0.81 -15.36 -3.50
CA ASN A 10 -0.85 -13.91 -3.71
C ASN A 10 -1.17 -13.21 -2.40
N VAL A 11 -0.41 -12.17 -2.08
CA VAL A 11 -0.64 -11.31 -0.92
C VAL A 11 -0.89 -9.90 -1.44
N GLY A 12 -2.01 -9.33 -1.07
CA GLY A 12 -2.38 -8.01 -1.53
C GLY A 12 -3.53 -7.43 -0.72
N PRO A 13 -3.96 -6.21 -1.06
CA PRO A 13 -5.06 -5.55 -0.36
C PRO A 13 -6.40 -6.22 -0.65
N ASP A 14 -7.41 -5.92 0.16
CA ASP A 14 -8.79 -6.26 -0.14
C ASP A 14 -9.27 -5.53 -1.40
N ASP A 15 -10.26 -6.10 -2.08
CA ASP A 15 -10.77 -5.53 -3.33
C ASP A 15 -11.24 -4.08 -3.18
N VAL A 16 -11.81 -3.72 -2.03
CA VAL A 16 -12.25 -2.36 -1.74
C VAL A 16 -11.10 -1.36 -1.68
N ASP A 17 -9.88 -1.83 -1.47
CA ASP A 17 -8.67 -1.02 -1.40
C ASP A 17 -7.86 -1.04 -2.71
N CYS A 18 -8.42 -1.62 -3.78
CA CYS A 18 -7.79 -1.62 -5.09
C CYS A 18 -8.23 -0.39 -5.89
N PHE A 19 -7.31 0.49 -6.21
CA PHE A 19 -7.57 1.75 -6.91
C PHE A 19 -6.70 1.89 -8.16
N GLN A 20 -7.18 2.69 -9.10
CA GLN A 20 -6.36 3.12 -10.22
C GLN A 20 -5.23 4.04 -9.74
N THR A 21 -4.15 4.11 -10.50
CA THR A 21 -2.95 4.89 -10.14
C THR A 21 -3.28 6.35 -9.82
N GLY A 22 -4.13 7.00 -10.61
CA GLY A 22 -4.53 8.38 -10.36
C GLY A 22 -5.19 8.58 -9.00
N ALA A 23 -6.05 7.65 -8.61
CA ALA A 23 -6.71 7.70 -7.30
C ALA A 23 -5.71 7.49 -6.16
N LEU A 24 -4.71 6.61 -6.34
CA LEU A 24 -3.64 6.42 -5.36
C LEU A 24 -2.81 7.68 -5.19
N VAL A 25 -2.45 8.32 -6.29
CA VAL A 25 -1.67 9.57 -6.27
C VAL A 25 -2.47 10.67 -5.56
N GLU A 26 -3.75 10.78 -5.86
CA GLU A 26 -4.62 11.78 -5.22
C GLU A 26 -4.69 11.56 -3.71
N LEU A 27 -4.82 10.32 -3.27
CA LEU A 27 -4.83 9.98 -1.85
C LEU A 27 -3.50 10.36 -1.17
N PHE A 28 -2.38 10.06 -1.81
CA PHE A 28 -1.05 10.42 -1.31
C PHE A 28 -0.91 11.94 -1.16
N VAL A 29 -1.30 12.67 -2.19
CA VAL A 29 -1.21 14.15 -2.22
C VAL A 29 -2.07 14.77 -1.13
N ASN A 30 -3.29 14.28 -0.96
CA ASN A 30 -4.20 14.77 0.08
C ASN A 30 -3.64 14.52 1.49
N LYS A 31 -3.08 13.37 1.72
CA LYS A 31 -2.46 13.03 3.02
C LYS A 31 -1.17 13.79 3.28
N TRP A 32 -0.42 14.07 2.23
CA TRP A 32 0.80 14.88 2.37
C TRP A 32 0.45 16.30 2.84
N GLY A 33 -0.57 16.90 2.26
CA GLY A 33 -0.93 18.30 2.54
C GLY A 33 0.12 19.27 2.04
N GLU A 34 0.27 20.40 2.73
CA GLU A 34 1.32 21.39 2.45
C GLU A 34 1.28 21.94 1.02
N GLY A 35 0.11 21.92 0.39
CA GLY A 35 -0.05 22.43 -0.97
C GLY A 35 0.52 21.54 -2.07
N MET A 36 0.86 20.28 -1.73
CA MET A 36 1.34 19.33 -2.73
C MET A 36 0.31 19.14 -3.84
N ARG A 37 0.80 19.13 -5.07
CA ARG A 37 -0.01 18.89 -6.27
C ARG A 37 0.68 17.90 -7.18
N TRP A 38 -0.10 17.26 -8.05
CA TRP A 38 0.43 16.35 -9.04
C TRP A 38 -0.11 16.68 -10.43
N VAL A 39 0.61 16.24 -11.45
CA VAL A 39 0.28 16.48 -12.85
C VAL A 39 0.34 15.15 -13.58
N ASN A 40 -0.67 14.86 -14.37
CA ASN A 40 -0.67 13.71 -15.27
C ASN A 40 -0.06 14.13 -16.61
N LYS A 41 1.16 13.64 -16.88
CA LYS A 41 1.84 13.87 -18.14
C LYS A 41 1.79 12.60 -18.99
N TYR A 42 0.81 12.54 -19.88
CA TYR A 42 0.69 11.43 -20.82
C TYR A 42 1.75 11.57 -21.90
N ASP A 43 2.58 10.56 -22.08
CA ASP A 43 3.69 10.58 -23.01
C ASP A 43 3.41 9.89 -24.35
N GLY A 44 2.18 9.39 -24.54
CA GLY A 44 1.79 8.64 -25.74
C GLY A 44 2.29 7.22 -25.78
N GLY A 45 2.92 6.74 -24.69
CA GLY A 45 3.41 5.37 -24.60
C GLY A 45 2.28 4.33 -24.47
N PRO A 46 2.64 3.03 -24.53
CA PRO A 46 1.64 1.97 -24.37
C PRO A 46 1.00 2.02 -23.00
N HIS A 47 -0.32 1.79 -22.99
CA HIS A 47 -1.08 1.68 -21.75
C HIS A 47 -0.81 0.36 -21.07
N GLU A 48 -0.55 0.41 -19.77
CA GLU A 48 -0.73 -0.76 -18.92
C GLU A 48 -2.23 -1.00 -18.66
N ALA A 49 -2.56 -2.13 -18.05
CA ALA A 49 -3.94 -2.42 -17.69
C ALA A 49 -4.52 -1.28 -16.84
N ASN A 50 -5.76 -0.86 -17.14
CA ASN A 50 -6.45 0.17 -16.39
C ASN A 50 -6.67 -0.21 -14.91
N PHE A 51 -6.74 -1.51 -14.66
CA PHE A 51 -6.98 -2.05 -13.33
C PHE A 51 -6.26 -3.39 -13.20
N LEU A 52 -5.42 -3.49 -12.18
CA LEU A 52 -4.70 -4.73 -11.87
C LEU A 52 -4.83 -4.99 -10.38
N LYS A 53 -5.28 -6.19 -10.04
CA LYS A 53 -5.35 -6.62 -8.65
C LYS A 53 -4.98 -8.08 -8.52
N LEU A 54 -4.52 -8.46 -7.33
CA LEU A 54 -4.20 -9.84 -6.99
C LEU A 54 -5.41 -10.53 -6.36
N ASP A 55 -5.60 -11.79 -6.72
CA ASP A 55 -6.59 -12.63 -6.04
C ASP A 55 -5.94 -13.28 -4.81
N CYS A 56 -6.32 -12.82 -3.63
CA CYS A 56 -5.79 -13.29 -2.35
C CYS A 56 -6.68 -14.34 -1.69
N SER A 57 -7.64 -14.93 -2.42
CA SER A 57 -8.60 -15.88 -1.89
C SER A 57 -7.94 -17.07 -1.21
N LYS A 58 -6.88 -17.60 -1.80
CA LYS A 58 -6.15 -18.77 -1.27
C LYS A 58 -5.57 -18.49 0.11
N LEU A 59 -4.94 -17.34 0.28
CA LEU A 59 -4.37 -16.93 1.56
C LEU A 59 -5.47 -16.75 2.62
N LYS A 60 -6.56 -16.09 2.26
CA LYS A 60 -7.69 -15.84 3.15
C LYS A 60 -8.36 -17.14 3.59
N LYS A 61 -8.64 -18.05 2.66
CA LYS A 61 -9.31 -19.32 2.94
C LYS A 61 -8.45 -20.26 3.76
N THR A 62 -7.14 -20.31 3.47
CA THR A 62 -6.24 -21.25 4.13
C THR A 62 -5.86 -20.81 5.54
N PHE A 63 -5.63 -19.53 5.75
CA PHE A 63 -5.10 -19.00 7.01
C PHE A 63 -6.06 -18.07 7.74
N GLY A 64 -7.21 -17.72 7.17
CA GLY A 64 -8.08 -16.71 7.74
C GLY A 64 -7.43 -15.33 7.80
N TRP A 65 -6.49 -15.08 6.89
CA TRP A 65 -5.73 -13.85 6.85
C TRP A 65 -6.52 -12.72 6.21
N SER A 66 -6.33 -11.52 6.72
CA SER A 66 -6.79 -10.28 6.07
C SER A 66 -5.79 -9.17 6.37
N PRO A 67 -5.72 -8.13 5.51
CA PRO A 67 -4.88 -6.98 5.80
C PRO A 67 -5.30 -6.29 7.10
N ARG A 68 -4.33 -5.92 7.94
CA ARG A 68 -4.61 -5.19 9.17
C ARG A 68 -4.87 -3.71 8.92
N TRP A 69 -4.20 -3.15 7.93
CA TRP A 69 -4.38 -1.76 7.52
C TRP A 69 -5.10 -1.73 6.18
N ASN A 70 -6.07 -0.82 6.06
CA ASN A 70 -6.67 -0.50 4.77
C ASN A 70 -5.74 0.44 3.99
N LEU A 71 -6.13 0.76 2.76
CA LEU A 71 -5.31 1.62 1.91
C LEU A 71 -5.09 3.01 2.53
N ASP A 72 -6.12 3.57 3.15
CA ASP A 72 -6.03 4.89 3.78
C ASP A 72 -4.97 4.91 4.88
N GLU A 73 -5.01 3.93 5.77
CA GLU A 73 -4.03 3.78 6.84
C GLU A 73 -2.62 3.52 6.31
N ALA A 74 -2.50 2.63 5.33
CA ALA A 74 -1.21 2.31 4.72
C ALA A 74 -0.58 3.54 4.05
N MET A 75 -1.39 4.32 3.33
CA MET A 75 -0.92 5.53 2.66
C MET A 75 -0.46 6.59 3.68
N GLU A 76 -1.16 6.70 4.79
CA GLU A 76 -0.76 7.58 5.90
C GLU A 76 0.63 7.21 6.44
N LYS A 77 0.91 5.92 6.58
CA LYS A 77 2.23 5.43 7.01
C LYS A 77 3.32 5.75 6.00
N ILE A 78 3.03 5.61 4.72
CA ILE A 78 3.97 5.95 3.65
C ILE A 78 4.31 7.44 3.68
N VAL A 79 3.31 8.30 3.84
CA VAL A 79 3.51 9.76 3.94
C VAL A 79 4.35 10.09 5.17
N GLU A 80 4.05 9.53 6.33
CA GLU A 80 4.81 9.75 7.57
C GLU A 80 6.29 9.41 7.37
N TRP A 81 6.57 8.22 6.86
CA TRP A 81 7.94 7.77 6.61
C TRP A 81 8.67 8.68 5.62
N SER A 82 7.98 9.04 4.54
CA SER A 82 8.54 9.89 3.48
C SER A 82 8.92 11.28 4.00
N LYS A 83 8.09 11.86 4.85
CA LYS A 83 8.37 13.16 5.48
C LYS A 83 9.58 13.11 6.40
N VAL A 84 9.70 12.04 7.20
CA VAL A 84 10.88 11.83 8.05
C VAL A 84 12.15 11.77 7.21
N TRP A 85 12.10 11.00 6.13
CA TRP A 85 13.24 10.85 5.23
C TRP A 85 13.65 12.20 4.60
N LEU A 86 12.70 12.95 4.08
CA LEU A 86 12.96 14.25 3.45
C LEU A 86 13.51 15.28 4.43
N ALA A 87 13.09 15.21 5.69
CA ALA A 87 13.57 16.10 6.73
C ALA A 87 14.95 15.71 7.29
N GLY A 88 15.54 14.63 6.79
CA GLY A 88 16.82 14.12 7.30
C GLY A 88 16.70 13.46 8.67
N GLY A 89 15.50 13.07 9.06
CA GLY A 89 15.25 12.38 10.33
C GLY A 89 15.66 10.93 10.31
N ASP A 90 15.48 10.26 11.44
CA ASP A 90 15.83 8.85 11.60
C ASP A 90 14.69 7.96 11.11
N VAL A 91 14.81 7.50 9.86
CA VAL A 91 13.80 6.63 9.23
C VAL A 91 13.68 5.28 9.92
N ARG A 92 14.77 4.79 10.54
CA ARG A 92 14.75 3.52 11.26
C ARG A 92 13.84 3.59 12.49
N VAL A 93 13.93 4.67 13.23
CA VAL A 93 13.03 4.91 14.38
C VAL A 93 11.59 4.99 13.92
N CYS A 94 11.32 5.68 12.81
CA CYS A 94 9.99 5.75 12.23
C CYS A 94 9.48 4.36 11.81
N MET A 95 10.32 3.57 11.15
CA MET A 95 9.96 2.20 10.74
C MET A 95 9.66 1.31 11.95
N ASP A 96 10.48 1.36 12.98
CA ASP A 96 10.26 0.59 14.20
C ASP A 96 8.94 0.97 14.88
N LYS A 97 8.63 2.25 14.93
CA LYS A 97 7.35 2.76 15.43
C LYS A 97 6.19 2.19 14.62
N GLN A 98 6.27 2.23 13.30
CA GLN A 98 5.21 1.73 12.42
C GLN A 98 5.03 0.21 12.54
N ILE A 99 6.11 -0.53 12.69
CA ILE A 99 6.04 -1.98 12.93
C ILE A 99 5.30 -2.26 14.25
N ASN A 100 5.62 -1.54 15.30
CA ASN A 100 4.95 -1.68 16.59
C ASN A 100 3.47 -1.33 16.51
N GLU A 101 3.10 -0.27 15.80
CA GLU A 101 1.71 0.10 15.57
C GLU A 101 0.95 -1.01 14.83
N PHE A 102 1.58 -1.61 13.81
CA PHE A 102 1.00 -2.72 13.05
C PHE A 102 0.78 -3.95 13.93
N LEU A 103 1.74 -4.28 14.77
CA LEU A 103 1.66 -5.47 15.63
C LEU A 103 0.64 -5.34 16.76
N ASN A 104 0.31 -4.13 17.16
CA ASN A 104 -0.61 -3.84 18.27
C ASN A 104 -2.06 -3.58 17.82
N VAL A 105 -2.34 -3.80 16.56
CA VAL A 105 -3.71 -3.65 16.01
C VAL A 105 -4.53 -4.92 16.26
#